data_d233561532565fe9e6101617f6f52157
#
_entry.id   d233561532565fe9e6101617f6f52157
#
_cell.length_a   1.000
_cell.length_b   1.000
_cell.length_c   1.000
_cell.angle_alpha   90.00
_cell.angle_beta   90.00
_cell.angle_gamma   90.00
#
_symmetry.space_group_name_H-M   'P 1'
#
loop_
_entity.id
_entity.type
_entity.pdbx_description
1 polymer ?
#
loop_
_entity_poly.entity_id
_entity_poly.type
_entity_poly.pdbx_seq_one_letter_code
_entity_poly.pdbx_strand_id
1 'polypeptide(L)'
;MHNHIIMKPSIRVAFILTGIFSHFLLFAQQKQKAKDEKPKTKTENPDMNTVRMKSISPLDTLAIERIVGMKGKFNNGEYKITVPQNDLSIEVDGFKIIPAMGLSTWIDFAPAPDGAMIMGDLVLTENDLKPVQQAVIQQGLTITAIHNHFVRNHPDVMYMHIGGWGSTETVATKAKAVLDKIKETRGNDPSKGNTSSESINNSLNTQALDKLLQYKGEMTKGVYKYTIGRPDVQLREHGIPVTSFMGFNTWAAFQGTPDHAAVAGDFTMTEDEVAPVIKTLIENGIEVVALHNHMVHEQPRIFFLHYWGVGNAEELAKGLRAALNQTGKKNSMQGMGMSGKDHQ
;
A
#
# COMPACT_ATOMS: atom_id res chain seq x y z
N MET A 1 26.55 -1.25 67.84
CA MET A 1 27.82 -2.02 67.78
C MET A 1 28.17 -2.22 66.31
N HIS A 2 29.34 -1.68 65.98
CA HIS A 2 29.98 -1.68 64.68
C HIS A 2 30.29 -3.08 64.14
N ASN A 3 30.22 -3.28 62.82
CA ASN A 3 31.35 -3.84 62.08
C ASN A 3 31.23 -3.56 60.59
N HIS A 4 32.13 -2.69 60.17
CA HIS A 4 32.52 -2.48 58.76
C HIS A 4 33.40 -3.65 58.31
N ILE A 5 33.09 -4.18 57.11
CA ILE A 5 34.07 -4.98 56.35
C ILE A 5 34.28 -4.30 55.02
N ILE A 6 35.47 -3.72 54.86
CA ILE A 6 36.05 -3.18 53.65
C ILE A 6 36.68 -4.32 52.87
N MET A 7 36.28 -4.58 51.62
CA MET A 7 37.05 -5.40 50.69
C MET A 7 37.58 -4.51 49.53
N LYS A 8 38.90 -4.58 49.37
CA LYS A 8 39.67 -3.89 48.34
C LYS A 8 39.51 -4.54 46.97
N PRO A 9 39.67 -3.79 45.87
CA PRO A 9 39.67 -4.34 44.49
C PRO A 9 41.06 -4.84 44.12
N SER A 10 41.16 -6.05 43.57
CA SER A 10 42.36 -6.56 42.94
C SER A 10 42.23 -6.42 41.39
N ILE A 11 43.12 -5.57 40.87
CA ILE A 11 43.41 -5.38 39.47
C ILE A 11 44.08 -6.65 38.93
N ARG A 12 43.53 -7.21 37.80
CA ARG A 12 44.30 -8.04 36.88
C ARG A 12 44.10 -7.52 35.48
N VAL A 13 45.04 -6.66 35.06
CA VAL A 13 45.29 -6.36 33.64
C VAL A 13 46.41 -7.30 33.23
N ALA A 14 46.17 -8.16 32.27
CA ALA A 14 47.24 -8.82 31.49
C ALA A 14 46.70 -9.41 30.16
N PHE A 15 47.28 -8.91 29.07
CA PHE A 15 47.50 -9.56 27.78
C PHE A 15 46.30 -9.83 26.85
N ILE A 16 46.02 -8.84 25.99
CA ILE A 16 45.54 -9.05 24.63
C ILE A 16 46.39 -8.11 23.74
N LEU A 17 47.58 -8.54 23.34
CA LEU A 17 48.45 -7.78 22.40
C LEU A 17 49.25 -8.72 21.49
N THR A 18 48.71 -9.84 21.05
CA THR A 18 49.36 -10.74 20.07
C THR A 18 48.53 -11.14 18.87
N GLY A 19 47.29 -10.65 18.72
CA GLY A 19 46.42 -11.01 17.61
C GLY A 19 46.41 -10.08 16.39
N ILE A 20 46.98 -8.88 16.47
CA ILE A 20 46.84 -7.85 15.42
C ILE A 20 47.96 -7.89 14.37
N PHE A 21 49.11 -8.48 14.69
CA PHE A 21 50.23 -8.53 13.75
C PHE A 21 50.15 -9.62 12.69
N SER A 22 49.45 -10.71 12.89
CA SER A 22 49.32 -11.79 11.90
C SER A 22 48.32 -11.52 10.77
N HIS A 23 47.36 -10.63 10.96
CA HIS A 23 46.38 -10.28 9.91
C HIS A 23 46.90 -9.26 8.89
N PHE A 24 47.89 -8.44 9.26
CA PHE A 24 48.50 -7.48 8.34
C PHE A 24 49.46 -8.13 7.32
N LEU A 25 50.12 -9.23 7.67
CA LEU A 25 51.01 -9.95 6.77
C LEU A 25 50.27 -10.79 5.73
N LEU A 26 49.06 -11.30 6.03
CA LEU A 26 48.26 -12.02 5.04
C LEU A 26 47.64 -11.07 3.99
N PHE A 27 47.30 -9.84 4.37
CA PHE A 27 46.76 -8.84 3.43
C PHE A 27 47.84 -8.29 2.47
N ALA A 28 49.09 -8.22 2.89
CA ALA A 28 50.19 -7.78 2.04
C ALA A 28 50.59 -8.85 1.02
N GLN A 29 50.52 -10.13 1.35
CA GLN A 29 50.81 -11.23 0.41
C GLN A 29 49.71 -11.44 -0.64
N GLN A 30 48.45 -11.16 -0.32
CA GLN A 30 47.36 -11.20 -1.32
C GLN A 30 47.43 -10.05 -2.34
N LYS A 31 47.94 -8.86 -1.95
CA LYS A 31 48.13 -7.75 -2.90
C LYS A 31 49.33 -7.94 -3.87
N GLN A 32 50.31 -8.73 -3.50
CA GLN A 32 51.46 -8.99 -4.37
C GLN A 32 51.12 -10.03 -5.44
N LYS A 33 50.29 -11.04 -5.13
CA LYS A 33 49.86 -12.06 -6.10
C LYS A 33 48.89 -11.51 -7.18
N ALA A 34 48.23 -10.41 -6.92
CA ALA A 34 47.29 -9.78 -7.86
C ALA A 34 47.99 -8.89 -8.92
N LYS A 35 49.32 -8.66 -8.83
CA LYS A 35 50.07 -7.80 -9.76
C LYS A 35 50.73 -8.54 -10.89
N ASP A 36 50.87 -9.87 -10.83
CA ASP A 36 51.65 -10.66 -11.81
C ASP A 36 50.76 -11.43 -12.81
N GLU A 37 49.45 -11.33 -12.75
CA GLU A 37 48.55 -11.86 -13.79
C GLU A 37 48.24 -10.78 -14.83
N LYS A 38 48.91 -10.86 -15.98
CA LYS A 38 48.53 -10.08 -17.16
C LYS A 38 47.11 -10.46 -17.59
N PRO A 39 46.20 -9.49 -17.79
CA PRO A 39 44.87 -9.78 -18.28
C PRO A 39 44.94 -10.32 -19.70
N LYS A 40 44.51 -11.58 -19.90
CA LYS A 40 44.19 -12.09 -21.24
C LYS A 40 42.88 -11.41 -21.66
N THR A 41 42.99 -10.35 -22.43
CA THR A 41 41.85 -9.74 -23.14
C THR A 41 41.34 -10.72 -24.18
N LYS A 42 40.28 -11.46 -23.84
CA LYS A 42 39.25 -11.85 -24.79
C LYS A 42 38.05 -11.00 -24.51
N THR A 43 37.89 -9.95 -25.29
CA THR A 43 36.67 -9.20 -25.47
C THR A 43 35.69 -10.11 -26.19
N GLU A 44 34.95 -10.91 -25.43
CA GLU A 44 33.63 -11.36 -25.85
C GLU A 44 32.66 -10.33 -25.29
N ASN A 45 32.20 -9.43 -26.15
CA ASN A 45 31.02 -8.64 -25.89
C ASN A 45 29.89 -9.63 -25.56
N PRO A 46 29.28 -9.60 -24.37
CA PRO A 46 28.04 -10.31 -24.19
C PRO A 46 27.02 -9.61 -25.09
N ASP A 47 26.52 -10.38 -26.03
CA ASP A 47 25.46 -9.99 -26.95
C ASP A 47 24.25 -9.47 -26.13
N MET A 48 24.13 -8.13 -26.01
CA MET A 48 23.10 -7.45 -25.23
C MET A 48 21.71 -7.55 -25.89
N ASN A 49 21.53 -8.47 -26.85
CA ASN A 49 20.33 -8.55 -27.70
C ASN A 49 19.49 -9.81 -27.54
N THR A 50 19.66 -10.61 -26.48
CA THR A 50 18.75 -11.74 -26.22
C THR A 50 18.39 -11.90 -24.75
N VAL A 51 17.97 -10.83 -24.09
CA VAL A 51 17.04 -11.01 -22.99
C VAL A 51 15.69 -11.36 -23.63
N ARG A 52 15.50 -12.65 -23.86
CA ARG A 52 14.21 -13.21 -24.29
C ARG A 52 13.20 -12.75 -23.23
N MET A 53 12.40 -11.72 -23.53
CA MET A 53 11.29 -11.35 -22.67
C MET A 53 10.44 -12.60 -22.52
N LYS A 54 10.41 -13.16 -21.31
CA LYS A 54 9.55 -14.31 -21.04
C LYS A 54 8.12 -13.87 -21.32
N SER A 55 7.40 -14.66 -22.07
CA SER A 55 6.00 -14.37 -22.39
C SER A 55 5.19 -14.36 -21.12
N ILE A 56 4.44 -13.27 -20.91
CA ILE A 56 3.46 -13.20 -19.82
C ILE A 56 2.30 -14.08 -20.21
N SER A 57 2.04 -15.12 -19.44
CA SER A 57 0.89 -16.01 -19.63
C SER A 57 -0.35 -15.45 -18.94
N PRO A 58 -1.55 -15.67 -19.50
CA PRO A 58 -2.80 -15.35 -18.81
C PRO A 58 -2.89 -16.06 -17.45
N LEU A 59 -3.58 -15.45 -16.50
CA LEU A 59 -3.83 -16.05 -15.18
C LEU A 59 -4.77 -17.28 -15.32
N ASP A 60 -4.45 -18.35 -14.60
CA ASP A 60 -5.40 -19.45 -14.37
C ASP A 60 -6.33 -19.06 -13.20
N THR A 61 -7.40 -18.34 -13.55
CA THR A 61 -8.39 -17.86 -12.57
C THR A 61 -9.13 -19.01 -11.89
N LEU A 62 -9.31 -20.15 -12.57
CA LEU A 62 -9.95 -21.33 -11.97
C LEU A 62 -9.06 -21.99 -10.92
N ALA A 63 -7.74 -22.02 -11.15
CA ALA A 63 -6.80 -22.46 -10.13
C ALA A 63 -6.80 -21.53 -8.91
N ILE A 64 -6.84 -20.20 -9.12
CA ILE A 64 -6.94 -19.22 -8.05
C ILE A 64 -8.21 -19.47 -7.22
N GLU A 65 -9.37 -19.56 -7.87
CA GLU A 65 -10.65 -19.81 -7.18
C GLU A 65 -10.66 -21.12 -6.40
N ARG A 66 -10.14 -22.19 -6.99
CA ARG A 66 -10.06 -23.50 -6.34
C ARG A 66 -9.17 -23.48 -5.11
N ILE A 67 -8.01 -22.82 -5.20
CA ILE A 67 -7.04 -22.76 -4.10
C ILE A 67 -7.54 -21.83 -3.00
N VAL A 68 -7.97 -20.61 -3.33
CA VAL A 68 -8.42 -19.62 -2.35
C VAL A 68 -9.78 -19.99 -1.76
N GLY A 69 -10.60 -20.74 -2.51
CA GLY A 69 -11.95 -21.13 -2.11
C GLY A 69 -12.99 -20.02 -2.26
N MET A 70 -12.68 -18.97 -3.03
CA MET A 70 -13.55 -17.81 -3.27
C MET A 70 -13.51 -17.41 -4.73
N LYS A 71 -14.64 -16.89 -5.22
CA LYS A 71 -14.74 -16.31 -6.56
C LYS A 71 -14.30 -14.84 -6.52
N GLY A 72 -13.59 -14.42 -7.55
CA GLY A 72 -13.18 -13.05 -7.75
C GLY A 72 -13.86 -12.39 -8.94
N LYS A 73 -13.37 -11.22 -9.29
CA LYS A 73 -13.76 -10.45 -10.47
C LYS A 73 -12.58 -10.38 -11.43
N PHE A 74 -12.81 -10.75 -12.69
CA PHE A 74 -11.83 -10.60 -13.76
C PHE A 74 -11.98 -9.24 -14.44
N ASN A 75 -10.87 -8.57 -14.72
CA ASN A 75 -10.82 -7.34 -15.48
C ASN A 75 -9.49 -7.19 -16.22
N ASN A 76 -9.53 -7.13 -17.55
CA ASN A 76 -8.37 -6.88 -18.42
C ASN A 76 -7.10 -7.72 -18.12
N GLY A 77 -7.28 -9.00 -17.78
CA GLY A 77 -6.18 -9.89 -17.45
C GLY A 77 -5.86 -10.01 -15.97
N GLU A 78 -6.35 -9.12 -15.14
CA GLU A 78 -6.22 -9.12 -13.69
C GLU A 78 -7.39 -9.84 -13.03
N TYR A 79 -7.17 -10.40 -11.84
CA TYR A 79 -8.19 -11.13 -11.09
C TYR A 79 -8.19 -10.74 -9.62
N LYS A 80 -9.27 -10.11 -9.15
CA LYS A 80 -9.40 -9.60 -7.79
C LYS A 80 -10.39 -10.40 -6.96
N ILE A 81 -9.92 -10.89 -5.82
CA ILE A 81 -10.77 -11.44 -4.76
C ILE A 81 -11.04 -10.32 -3.75
N THR A 82 -12.30 -10.10 -3.42
CA THR A 82 -12.72 -9.11 -2.41
C THR A 82 -13.50 -9.82 -1.32
N VAL A 83 -13.13 -9.57 -0.07
CA VAL A 83 -13.76 -10.11 1.13
C VAL A 83 -14.38 -8.96 1.93
N PRO A 84 -15.67 -8.67 1.71
CA PRO A 84 -16.37 -7.64 2.47
C PRO A 84 -16.41 -8.00 3.96
N GLN A 85 -16.06 -7.06 4.83
CA GLN A 85 -16.00 -7.27 6.28
C GLN A 85 -17.39 -7.05 6.91
N ASN A 86 -18.35 -7.90 6.55
CA ASN A 86 -19.73 -7.80 7.07
C ASN A 86 -19.86 -8.28 8.53
N ASP A 87 -18.80 -8.90 9.07
CA ASP A 87 -18.72 -9.37 10.45
C ASP A 87 -18.25 -8.28 11.43
N LEU A 88 -17.80 -7.13 10.92
CA LEU A 88 -17.33 -6.01 11.72
C LEU A 88 -18.42 -4.92 11.79
N SER A 89 -18.68 -4.41 13.00
CA SER A 89 -19.58 -3.28 13.25
C SER A 89 -18.75 -2.05 13.62
N ILE A 90 -18.28 -1.34 12.62
CA ILE A 90 -17.38 -0.18 12.78
C ILE A 90 -18.19 1.10 12.68
N GLU A 91 -17.93 2.05 13.59
CA GLU A 91 -18.48 3.39 13.60
C GLU A 91 -17.37 4.44 13.60
N VAL A 92 -17.54 5.53 12.89
CA VAL A 92 -16.66 6.71 12.86
C VAL A 92 -17.51 7.96 12.91
N ASP A 93 -17.33 8.79 13.95
CA ASP A 93 -18.02 10.07 14.13
C ASP A 93 -19.57 9.97 13.94
N GLY A 94 -20.18 8.87 14.43
CA GLY A 94 -21.62 8.61 14.33
C GLY A 94 -22.06 7.98 13.00
N PHE A 95 -21.14 7.70 12.08
CA PHE A 95 -21.43 7.00 10.83
C PHE A 95 -21.03 5.54 10.89
N LYS A 96 -21.96 4.65 10.57
CA LYS A 96 -21.66 3.23 10.42
C LYS A 96 -20.84 3.00 9.14
N ILE A 97 -19.69 2.36 9.27
CA ILE A 97 -18.82 2.05 8.14
C ILE A 97 -19.14 0.65 7.62
N ILE A 98 -19.52 0.58 6.35
CA ILE A 98 -19.81 -0.66 5.64
C ILE A 98 -18.75 -0.95 4.56
N PRO A 99 -18.69 -2.16 4.01
CA PRO A 99 -17.69 -2.54 2.99
C PRO A 99 -17.54 -1.54 1.82
N ALA A 100 -18.64 -0.94 1.37
CA ALA A 100 -18.62 0.05 0.29
C ALA A 100 -17.85 1.34 0.63
N MET A 101 -17.72 1.67 1.94
CA MET A 101 -16.94 2.79 2.47
C MET A 101 -15.44 2.48 2.61
N GLY A 102 -14.96 1.34 2.12
CA GLY A 102 -13.55 0.93 2.21
C GLY A 102 -13.29 -0.15 3.27
N LEU A 103 -14.32 -0.75 3.88
CA LEU A 103 -14.19 -1.83 4.86
C LEU A 103 -14.21 -3.20 4.17
N SER A 104 -13.23 -3.44 3.28
CA SER A 104 -13.10 -4.69 2.53
C SER A 104 -11.65 -5.10 2.40
N THR A 105 -11.33 -6.34 2.77
CA THR A 105 -10.06 -6.97 2.38
C THR A 105 -10.12 -7.30 0.89
N TRP A 106 -9.05 -7.06 0.17
CA TRP A 106 -8.93 -7.50 -1.22
C TRP A 106 -7.52 -8.00 -1.54
N ILE A 107 -7.43 -8.94 -2.47
CA ILE A 107 -6.17 -9.41 -3.06
C ILE A 107 -6.37 -9.46 -4.57
N ASP A 108 -5.50 -8.78 -5.30
CA ASP A 108 -5.45 -8.74 -6.76
C ASP A 108 -4.29 -9.57 -7.28
N PHE A 109 -4.53 -10.28 -8.37
CA PHE A 109 -3.57 -11.09 -9.10
C PHE A 109 -3.36 -10.47 -10.47
N ALA A 110 -2.14 -10.05 -10.78
CA ALA A 110 -1.75 -9.56 -12.09
C ALA A 110 -0.81 -10.56 -12.79
N PRO A 111 -0.93 -10.74 -14.11
CA PRO A 111 -0.01 -11.62 -14.86
C PRO A 111 1.42 -11.05 -14.76
N ALA A 112 2.37 -11.94 -14.50
CA ALA A 112 3.78 -11.60 -14.39
C ALA A 112 4.62 -12.64 -15.17
N PRO A 113 5.89 -12.33 -15.51
CA PRO A 113 6.80 -13.34 -16.03
C PRO A 113 6.90 -14.52 -15.04
N ASP A 114 6.64 -15.74 -15.54
CA ASP A 114 6.65 -17.00 -14.76
C ASP A 114 5.50 -17.16 -13.74
N GLY A 115 4.38 -16.43 -13.89
CA GLY A 115 3.22 -16.62 -13.02
C GLY A 115 2.41 -15.36 -12.76
N ALA A 116 2.30 -14.97 -11.48
CA ALA A 116 1.52 -13.82 -11.07
C ALA A 116 2.25 -12.97 -10.02
N MET A 117 1.98 -11.67 -10.04
CA MET A 117 2.19 -10.73 -8.95
C MET A 117 0.88 -10.61 -8.17
N ILE A 118 0.96 -10.56 -6.84
CA ILE A 118 -0.18 -10.19 -6.00
C ILE A 118 0.07 -8.88 -5.29
N MET A 119 -1.01 -8.13 -5.14
CA MET A 119 -1.12 -6.97 -4.25
C MET A 119 -2.41 -7.10 -3.46
N GLY A 120 -2.43 -6.62 -2.24
CA GLY A 120 -3.63 -6.69 -1.42
C GLY A 120 -3.66 -5.64 -0.34
N ASP A 121 -4.87 -5.43 0.20
CA ASP A 121 -5.12 -4.60 1.37
C ASP A 121 -6.01 -5.39 2.33
N LEU A 122 -5.50 -5.63 3.52
CA LEU A 122 -6.11 -6.48 4.52
C LEU A 122 -6.71 -5.63 5.63
N VAL A 123 -8.00 -5.79 5.90
CA VAL A 123 -8.64 -5.20 7.07
C VAL A 123 -8.38 -6.09 8.27
N LEU A 124 -7.79 -5.53 9.31
CA LEU A 124 -7.35 -6.26 10.51
C LEU A 124 -7.89 -5.58 11.77
N THR A 125 -8.46 -6.38 12.67
CA THR A 125 -8.71 -5.94 14.05
C THR A 125 -7.40 -5.93 14.85
N GLU A 126 -7.40 -5.33 16.04
CA GLU A 126 -6.22 -5.38 16.93
C GLU A 126 -5.74 -6.82 17.18
N ASN A 127 -6.68 -7.77 17.33
CA ASN A 127 -6.36 -9.18 17.56
C ASN A 127 -5.77 -9.87 16.32
N ASP A 128 -6.11 -9.39 15.11
CA ASP A 128 -5.60 -9.92 13.85
C ASP A 128 -4.17 -9.47 13.58
N LEU A 129 -3.80 -8.24 13.97
CA LEU A 129 -2.63 -7.53 13.46
C LEU A 129 -1.34 -8.35 13.59
N LYS A 130 -0.98 -8.77 14.79
CA LYS A 130 0.26 -9.52 15.03
C LYS A 130 0.28 -10.90 14.40
N PRO A 131 -0.76 -11.75 14.57
CA PRO A 131 -0.78 -13.08 13.95
C PRO A 131 -0.76 -13.04 12.42
N VAL A 132 -1.45 -12.08 11.81
CA VAL A 132 -1.49 -11.95 10.35
C VAL A 132 -0.17 -11.42 9.79
N GLN A 133 0.50 -10.47 10.45
CA GLN A 133 1.87 -10.06 10.11
C GLN A 133 2.82 -11.27 10.08
N GLN A 134 2.76 -12.11 11.11
CA GLN A 134 3.56 -13.33 11.17
C GLN A 134 3.25 -14.29 10.02
N ALA A 135 1.97 -14.48 9.70
CA ALA A 135 1.56 -15.31 8.57
C ALA A 135 2.07 -14.78 7.23
N VAL A 136 1.95 -13.45 6.98
CA VAL A 136 2.48 -12.81 5.76
C VAL A 136 3.98 -13.09 5.59
N ILE A 137 4.77 -12.87 6.64
CA ILE A 137 6.23 -13.08 6.60
C ILE A 137 6.57 -14.57 6.45
N GLN A 138 5.88 -15.48 7.14
CA GLN A 138 6.07 -16.92 7.03
C GLN A 138 5.76 -17.45 5.62
N GLN A 139 4.81 -16.84 4.91
CA GLN A 139 4.51 -17.15 3.52
C GLN A 139 5.53 -16.53 2.55
N GLY A 140 6.51 -15.74 3.01
CA GLY A 140 7.46 -15.04 2.17
C GLY A 140 6.78 -13.99 1.28
N LEU A 141 5.73 -13.35 1.79
CA LEU A 141 5.13 -12.14 1.24
C LEU A 141 5.75 -10.91 1.90
N THR A 142 5.63 -9.76 1.24
CA THR A 142 6.11 -8.48 1.75
C THR A 142 4.96 -7.69 2.35
N ILE A 143 5.15 -7.12 3.54
CA ILE A 143 4.29 -6.06 4.06
C ILE A 143 4.81 -4.74 3.50
N THR A 144 3.98 -4.02 2.77
CA THR A 144 4.39 -2.76 2.12
C THR A 144 3.89 -1.53 2.85
N ALA A 145 2.80 -1.64 3.61
CA ALA A 145 2.32 -0.60 4.51
C ALA A 145 1.44 -1.18 5.63
N ILE A 146 1.37 -0.47 6.75
CA ILE A 146 0.35 -0.64 7.79
C ILE A 146 -0.18 0.76 8.09
N HIS A 147 -1.48 0.95 7.96
CA HIS A 147 -2.08 2.28 7.99
C HIS A 147 -3.55 2.23 8.45
N ASN A 148 -4.16 3.40 8.60
CA ASN A 148 -5.57 3.55 8.92
C ASN A 148 -6.33 4.08 7.70
N HIS A 149 -7.59 3.65 7.51
CA HIS A 149 -8.55 4.34 6.64
C HIS A 149 -9.36 5.39 7.41
N PHE A 150 -9.43 5.24 8.72
CA PHE A 150 -10.21 6.10 9.60
C PHE A 150 -9.43 6.44 10.87
N VAL A 151 -9.67 7.62 11.41
CA VAL A 151 -9.30 8.00 12.77
C VAL A 151 -10.57 7.91 13.62
N ARG A 152 -10.46 7.60 14.89
CA ARG A 152 -11.61 7.48 15.81
C ARG A 152 -12.61 6.39 15.45
N ASN A 153 -12.21 5.40 14.67
CA ASN A 153 -13.04 4.22 14.39
C ASN A 153 -13.18 3.36 15.65
N HIS A 154 -14.37 2.83 15.86
CA HIS A 154 -14.61 1.97 17.01
C HIS A 154 -15.53 0.79 16.61
N PRO A 155 -15.14 -0.49 16.89
CA PRO A 155 -13.80 -0.95 17.32
C PRO A 155 -12.66 -0.55 16.37
N ASP A 156 -11.42 -0.57 16.88
CA ASP A 156 -10.25 -0.23 16.08
C ASP A 156 -9.98 -1.28 15.00
N VAL A 157 -9.75 -0.79 13.79
CA VAL A 157 -9.29 -1.58 12.65
C VAL A 157 -8.09 -0.90 12.00
N MET A 158 -7.15 -1.73 11.56
CA MET A 158 -5.97 -1.35 10.79
C MET A 158 -6.04 -1.95 9.41
N TYR A 159 -5.29 -1.38 8.49
CA TYR A 159 -5.17 -1.88 7.13
C TYR A 159 -3.72 -2.21 6.83
N MET A 160 -3.50 -3.30 6.10
CA MET A 160 -2.15 -3.75 5.79
C MET A 160 -2.03 -4.10 4.32
N HIS A 161 -1.19 -3.34 3.61
CA HIS A 161 -0.82 -3.69 2.25
C HIS A 161 0.20 -4.81 2.23
N ILE A 162 -0.01 -5.74 1.31
CA ILE A 162 0.89 -6.86 1.05
C ILE A 162 1.20 -6.97 -0.43
N GLY A 163 2.38 -7.52 -0.74
CA GLY A 163 2.81 -7.81 -2.11
C GLY A 163 3.62 -9.10 -2.20
N GLY A 164 3.73 -9.62 -3.41
CA GLY A 164 4.56 -10.79 -3.68
C GLY A 164 4.37 -11.33 -5.09
N TRP A 165 5.19 -12.31 -5.47
CA TRP A 165 5.11 -12.98 -6.76
C TRP A 165 5.55 -14.43 -6.68
N GLY A 166 5.27 -15.14 -7.76
CA GLY A 166 5.59 -16.56 -7.95
C GLY A 166 4.68 -17.20 -8.97
N SER A 167 4.70 -18.54 -9.07
CA SER A 167 3.68 -19.22 -9.89
C SER A 167 2.28 -18.87 -9.37
N THR A 168 1.28 -18.89 -10.26
CA THR A 168 -0.11 -18.56 -9.91
C THR A 168 -0.60 -19.37 -8.71
N GLU A 169 -0.31 -20.68 -8.70
CA GLU A 169 -0.69 -21.56 -7.59
C GLU A 169 0.05 -21.21 -6.30
N THR A 170 1.35 -20.86 -6.39
CA THR A 170 2.14 -20.48 -5.22
C THR A 170 1.58 -19.23 -4.55
N VAL A 171 1.33 -18.17 -5.33
CA VAL A 171 0.82 -16.92 -4.75
C VAL A 171 -0.64 -17.04 -4.29
N ALA A 172 -1.46 -17.88 -4.95
CA ALA A 172 -2.81 -18.18 -4.50
C ALA A 172 -2.80 -18.95 -3.17
N THR A 173 -1.89 -19.92 -3.00
CA THR A 173 -1.71 -20.66 -1.74
C THR A 173 -1.26 -19.73 -0.60
N LYS A 174 -0.31 -18.84 -0.87
CA LYS A 174 0.13 -17.82 0.11
C LYS A 174 -1.00 -16.88 0.51
N ALA A 175 -1.76 -16.36 -0.48
CA ALA A 175 -2.93 -15.52 -0.25
C ALA A 175 -3.97 -16.25 0.63
N LYS A 176 -4.28 -17.51 0.30
CA LYS A 176 -5.18 -18.34 1.12
C LYS A 176 -4.72 -18.46 2.55
N ALA A 177 -3.45 -18.77 2.79
CA ALA A 177 -2.91 -18.93 4.14
C ALA A 177 -3.06 -17.65 4.98
N VAL A 178 -2.89 -16.47 4.38
CA VAL A 178 -3.10 -15.18 5.05
C VAL A 178 -4.58 -14.95 5.36
N LEU A 179 -5.47 -15.21 4.39
CA LEU A 179 -6.92 -15.07 4.58
C LEU A 179 -7.47 -16.07 5.62
N ASP A 180 -6.96 -17.29 5.62
CA ASP A 180 -7.30 -18.31 6.64
C ASP A 180 -6.86 -17.86 8.04
N LYS A 181 -5.69 -17.19 8.17
CA LYS A 181 -5.23 -16.65 9.44
C LYS A 181 -6.15 -15.55 9.96
N ILE A 182 -6.61 -14.63 9.12
CA ILE A 182 -7.60 -13.62 9.48
C ILE A 182 -8.89 -14.30 9.97
N LYS A 183 -9.36 -15.33 9.26
CA LYS A 183 -10.56 -16.06 9.65
C LYS A 183 -10.39 -16.80 10.98
N GLU A 184 -9.20 -17.37 11.24
CA GLU A 184 -8.87 -18.08 12.48
C GLU A 184 -8.90 -17.10 13.67
N THR A 185 -8.20 -15.97 13.57
CA THR A 185 -8.12 -14.96 14.64
C THR A 185 -9.49 -14.37 14.94
N ARG A 186 -10.28 -14.06 13.94
CA ARG A 186 -11.65 -13.53 14.09
C ARG A 186 -12.66 -14.53 14.61
N GLY A 187 -12.39 -15.83 14.52
CA GLY A 187 -13.27 -16.85 15.11
C GLY A 187 -13.58 -16.60 16.58
N ASN A 188 -12.65 -15.98 17.30
CA ASN A 188 -12.69 -15.69 18.73
C ASN A 188 -12.81 -14.19 19.05
N ASP A 189 -13.05 -13.32 18.07
CA ASP A 189 -13.09 -11.86 18.26
C ASP A 189 -14.45 -11.41 18.82
N PRO A 190 -14.47 -10.76 20.00
CA PRO A 190 -15.71 -10.22 20.59
C PRO A 190 -16.26 -9.01 19.82
N SER A 191 -15.49 -8.39 18.92
CA SER A 191 -15.95 -7.29 18.05
C SER A 191 -16.87 -7.76 16.91
N LYS A 192 -17.11 -9.07 16.78
CA LYS A 192 -18.06 -9.62 15.82
C LYS A 192 -19.47 -9.10 16.08
N GLY A 193 -19.87 -8.12 15.28
CA GLY A 193 -21.27 -7.75 15.14
C GLY A 193 -22.00 -8.77 14.29
N ASN A 194 -23.23 -9.10 14.67
CA ASN A 194 -24.12 -9.88 13.80
C ASN A 194 -24.71 -8.92 12.74
N THR A 195 -23.84 -8.37 11.89
CA THR A 195 -24.24 -7.40 10.88
C THR A 195 -24.59 -8.13 9.60
N SER A 196 -25.90 -8.31 9.41
CA SER A 196 -26.45 -8.54 8.07
C SER A 196 -25.92 -7.46 7.11
N SER A 197 -25.91 -7.75 5.81
CA SER A 197 -25.54 -6.81 4.73
C SER A 197 -26.52 -5.62 4.67
N GLU A 198 -26.57 -4.81 5.72
CA GLU A 198 -27.44 -3.66 5.80
C GLU A 198 -27.06 -2.60 4.76
N SER A 199 -28.05 -2.07 4.08
CA SER A 199 -27.88 -0.85 3.28
C SER A 199 -28.02 0.35 4.18
N ILE A 200 -27.20 1.36 3.96
CA ILE A 200 -27.29 2.64 4.64
C ILE A 200 -28.39 3.47 3.99
N ASN A 201 -29.20 4.15 4.79
CA ASN A 201 -30.11 5.16 4.28
C ASN A 201 -29.29 6.32 3.73
N ASN A 202 -29.45 6.58 2.44
CA ASN A 202 -28.77 7.65 1.73
C ASN A 202 -29.78 8.50 0.99
N SER A 203 -29.76 9.81 1.23
CA SER A 203 -30.59 10.78 0.51
C SER A 203 -29.78 11.87 -0.19
N LEU A 204 -28.50 11.60 -0.48
CA LEU A 204 -27.59 12.52 -1.16
C LEU A 204 -28.13 12.93 -2.54
N ASN A 205 -27.94 14.18 -2.90
CA ASN A 205 -28.16 14.64 -4.25
C ASN A 205 -26.96 14.25 -5.15
N THR A 206 -27.00 13.01 -5.66
CA THR A 206 -25.91 12.43 -6.45
C THR A 206 -25.63 13.21 -7.73
N GLN A 207 -26.65 13.84 -8.34
CA GLN A 207 -26.47 14.66 -9.54
C GLN A 207 -25.68 15.95 -9.24
N ALA A 208 -25.94 16.59 -8.09
CA ALA A 208 -25.16 17.74 -7.66
C ALA A 208 -23.70 17.35 -7.36
N LEU A 209 -23.48 16.22 -6.70
CA LEU A 209 -22.13 15.69 -6.43
C LEU A 209 -21.37 15.38 -7.72
N ASP A 210 -22.02 14.73 -8.71
CA ASP A 210 -21.43 14.44 -10.02
C ASP A 210 -21.01 15.73 -10.75
N LYS A 211 -21.86 16.76 -10.71
CA LYS A 211 -21.57 18.05 -11.31
C LYS A 211 -20.38 18.75 -10.65
N LEU A 212 -20.31 18.71 -9.33
CA LEU A 212 -19.22 19.32 -8.56
C LEU A 212 -17.90 18.58 -8.75
N LEU A 213 -17.91 17.28 -8.64
CA LEU A 213 -16.69 16.46 -8.79
C LEU A 213 -16.26 16.29 -10.23
N GLN A 214 -17.16 16.51 -11.22
CA GLN A 214 -16.94 16.30 -12.65
C GLN A 214 -16.64 14.84 -13.01
N TYR A 215 -17.15 13.92 -12.23
CA TYR A 215 -17.11 12.47 -12.43
C TYR A 215 -18.50 11.90 -12.16
N LYS A 216 -18.72 10.67 -12.61
CA LYS A 216 -19.94 9.94 -12.28
C LYS A 216 -19.63 8.87 -11.25
N GLY A 217 -20.38 8.89 -10.17
CA GLY A 217 -20.28 7.87 -9.12
C GLY A 217 -21.23 6.70 -9.36
N GLU A 218 -21.09 5.68 -8.53
CA GLU A 218 -21.94 4.48 -8.50
C GLU A 218 -22.52 4.28 -7.10
N MET A 219 -23.83 3.99 -7.04
CA MET A 219 -24.52 3.71 -5.78
C MET A 219 -24.39 2.23 -5.41
N THR A 220 -23.83 1.95 -4.24
CA THR A 220 -23.72 0.60 -3.71
C THR A 220 -24.15 0.56 -2.24
N LYS A 221 -25.25 -0.12 -1.94
CA LYS A 221 -25.79 -0.30 -0.56
C LYS A 221 -25.93 1.01 0.24
N GLY A 222 -26.28 2.11 -0.44
CA GLY A 222 -26.45 3.42 0.19
C GLY A 222 -25.15 4.24 0.29
N VAL A 223 -24.06 3.79 -0.28
CA VAL A 223 -22.83 4.57 -0.45
C VAL A 223 -22.68 5.00 -1.91
N TYR A 224 -22.45 6.26 -2.16
CA TYR A 224 -22.18 6.80 -3.50
C TYR A 224 -20.67 6.96 -3.68
N LYS A 225 -20.09 6.14 -4.55
CA LYS A 225 -18.63 6.01 -4.69
C LYS A 225 -18.14 6.43 -6.06
N TYR A 226 -17.07 7.23 -6.08
CA TYR A 226 -16.29 7.59 -7.25
C TYR A 226 -15.00 6.79 -7.27
N THR A 227 -14.57 6.37 -8.48
CA THR A 227 -13.26 5.76 -8.73
C THR A 227 -12.61 6.50 -9.90
N ILE A 228 -11.50 7.15 -9.65
CA ILE A 228 -10.84 8.09 -10.56
C ILE A 228 -9.45 7.58 -10.86
N GLY A 229 -9.22 7.09 -12.07
CA GLY A 229 -7.92 6.60 -12.52
C GLY A 229 -6.91 7.73 -12.76
N ARG A 230 -5.63 7.35 -12.90
CA ARG A 230 -4.50 8.25 -13.23
C ARG A 230 -3.90 7.89 -14.59
N PRO A 231 -4.63 8.20 -15.70
CA PRO A 231 -4.15 7.87 -17.06
C PRO A 231 -2.91 8.67 -17.47
N ASP A 232 -2.60 9.73 -16.74
CA ASP A 232 -1.41 10.59 -16.91
C ASP A 232 -0.13 9.94 -16.39
N VAL A 233 -0.22 8.86 -15.58
CA VAL A 233 0.91 8.15 -14.96
C VAL A 233 0.90 6.68 -15.39
N GLN A 234 2.03 6.19 -15.90
CA GLN A 234 2.25 4.77 -16.19
C GLN A 234 3.01 4.12 -15.04
N LEU A 235 2.27 3.58 -14.09
CA LEU A 235 2.83 2.96 -12.89
C LEU A 235 3.24 1.52 -13.18
N ARG A 236 4.41 1.12 -12.65
CA ARG A 236 4.91 -0.26 -12.69
C ARG A 236 5.49 -0.64 -11.34
N GLU A 237 5.24 -1.85 -10.91
CA GLU A 237 5.91 -2.50 -9.77
C GLU A 237 6.79 -3.63 -10.32
N HIS A 238 8.12 -3.55 -10.09
CA HIS A 238 9.11 -4.47 -10.70
C HIS A 238 8.94 -4.67 -12.23
N GLY A 239 8.56 -3.61 -12.94
CA GLY A 239 8.32 -3.65 -14.37
C GLY A 239 6.94 -4.16 -14.79
N ILE A 240 6.12 -4.68 -13.88
CA ILE A 240 4.75 -5.12 -14.13
C ILE A 240 3.82 -3.91 -14.05
N PRO A 241 2.95 -3.66 -15.05
CA PRO A 241 1.99 -2.57 -14.99
C PRO A 241 1.06 -2.70 -13.78
N VAL A 242 0.79 -1.59 -13.09
CA VAL A 242 -0.19 -1.50 -12.02
C VAL A 242 -1.36 -0.63 -12.51
N THR A 243 -2.56 -1.18 -12.49
CA THR A 243 -3.75 -0.53 -13.06
C THR A 243 -4.68 0.02 -11.98
N SER A 244 -5.69 0.77 -12.40
CA SER A 244 -6.75 1.22 -11.49
C SER A 244 -7.47 0.08 -10.80
N PHE A 245 -7.56 -1.09 -11.43
CA PHE A 245 -8.19 -2.27 -10.84
C PHE A 245 -7.38 -2.81 -9.65
N MET A 246 -6.04 -2.72 -9.71
CA MET A 246 -5.11 -3.06 -8.61
C MET A 246 -5.06 -2.01 -7.49
N GLY A 247 -5.89 -0.98 -7.51
CA GLY A 247 -5.90 0.07 -6.49
C GLY A 247 -5.12 1.33 -6.88
N PHE A 248 -4.55 1.42 -8.10
CA PHE A 248 -3.94 2.64 -8.61
C PHE A 248 -5.01 3.63 -9.09
N ASN A 249 -5.78 4.15 -8.15
CA ASN A 249 -6.85 5.12 -8.40
C ASN A 249 -7.09 5.99 -7.17
N THR A 250 -7.60 7.20 -7.40
CA THR A 250 -8.23 7.99 -6.36
C THR A 250 -9.68 7.55 -6.22
N TRP A 251 -10.18 7.37 -4.99
CA TRP A 251 -11.59 7.10 -4.77
C TRP A 251 -12.17 7.98 -3.68
N ALA A 252 -13.47 8.26 -3.78
CA ALA A 252 -14.25 8.98 -2.78
C ALA A 252 -15.60 8.29 -2.59
N ALA A 253 -15.95 7.99 -1.34
CA ALA A 253 -17.19 7.32 -0.98
C ALA A 253 -18.01 8.19 -0.01
N PHE A 254 -19.22 8.55 -0.41
CA PHE A 254 -20.14 9.42 0.33
C PHE A 254 -21.29 8.62 0.90
N GLN A 255 -21.68 8.93 2.13
CA GLN A 255 -22.91 8.45 2.76
C GLN A 255 -23.59 9.57 3.58
N GLY A 256 -24.90 9.41 3.85
CA GLY A 256 -25.68 10.34 4.69
C GLY A 256 -26.70 11.16 3.92
N THR A 257 -26.89 12.41 4.34
CA THR A 257 -27.85 13.35 3.78
C THR A 257 -27.16 14.56 3.16
N PRO A 258 -27.85 15.44 2.41
CA PRO A 258 -27.22 16.66 1.88
C PRO A 258 -26.58 17.54 2.95
N ASP A 259 -27.21 17.68 4.11
CA ASP A 259 -26.74 18.57 5.17
C ASP A 259 -25.80 17.89 6.17
N HIS A 260 -25.83 16.57 6.24
CA HIS A 260 -24.97 15.78 7.14
C HIS A 260 -24.52 14.50 6.46
N ALA A 261 -23.37 14.60 5.81
CA ALA A 261 -22.72 13.52 5.08
C ALA A 261 -21.35 13.22 5.66
N ALA A 262 -20.90 11.98 5.45
CA ALA A 262 -19.50 11.60 5.59
C ALA A 262 -18.90 11.26 4.23
N VAL A 263 -17.64 11.59 4.05
CA VAL A 263 -16.82 11.16 2.92
C VAL A 263 -15.52 10.51 3.40
N ALA A 264 -15.24 9.34 2.87
CA ALA A 264 -13.96 8.68 3.00
C ALA A 264 -13.34 8.48 1.63
N GLY A 265 -12.01 8.39 1.56
CA GLY A 265 -11.36 8.12 0.29
C GLY A 265 -9.88 7.91 0.39
N ASP A 266 -9.28 7.79 -0.78
CA ASP A 266 -7.85 7.65 -0.96
C ASP A 266 -7.41 8.44 -2.18
N PHE A 267 -6.40 9.31 -2.04
CA PHE A 267 -5.77 10.02 -3.14
C PHE A 267 -4.55 9.28 -3.63
N THR A 268 -4.44 9.11 -4.93
CA THR A 268 -3.20 8.65 -5.59
C THR A 268 -2.43 9.85 -6.11
N MET A 269 -1.17 10.00 -5.69
CA MET A 269 -0.37 11.21 -5.92
C MET A 269 1.06 10.87 -6.35
N THR A 270 1.60 11.70 -7.24
CA THR A 270 3.05 11.81 -7.42
C THR A 270 3.67 12.61 -6.28
N GLU A 271 5.00 12.59 -6.15
CA GLU A 271 5.72 13.30 -5.08
C GLU A 271 5.36 14.79 -5.00
N ASP A 272 5.31 15.47 -6.15
CA ASP A 272 5.01 16.91 -6.23
C ASP A 272 3.56 17.26 -5.86
N GLU A 273 2.65 16.29 -5.90
CA GLU A 273 1.22 16.48 -5.61
C GLU A 273 0.88 16.33 -4.13
N VAL A 274 1.76 15.68 -3.34
CA VAL A 274 1.47 15.34 -1.93
C VAL A 274 1.18 16.59 -1.10
N ALA A 275 2.10 17.55 -1.09
CA ALA A 275 1.95 18.75 -0.26
C ALA A 275 0.75 19.63 -0.68
N PRO A 276 0.52 19.92 -1.98
CA PRO A 276 -0.64 20.71 -2.38
C PRO A 276 -1.98 20.01 -2.15
N VAL A 277 -2.08 18.68 -2.31
CA VAL A 277 -3.31 17.92 -2.01
C VAL A 277 -3.61 17.98 -0.51
N ILE A 278 -2.64 17.67 0.34
CA ILE A 278 -2.78 17.72 1.81
C ILE A 278 -3.24 19.11 2.27
N LYS A 279 -2.56 20.15 1.81
CA LYS A 279 -2.91 21.53 2.13
C LYS A 279 -4.37 21.84 1.76
N THR A 280 -4.76 21.47 0.53
CA THR A 280 -6.11 21.76 0.02
C THR A 280 -7.19 21.01 0.79
N LEU A 281 -6.98 19.73 1.14
CA LEU A 281 -7.93 18.96 1.95
C LEU A 281 -8.15 19.62 3.31
N ILE A 282 -7.06 19.96 4.02
CA ILE A 282 -7.14 20.58 5.35
C ILE A 282 -7.82 21.94 5.32
N GLU A 283 -7.52 22.79 4.32
CA GLU A 283 -8.14 24.11 4.14
C GLU A 283 -9.64 24.02 3.85
N ASN A 284 -10.13 22.89 3.35
CA ASN A 284 -11.55 22.63 3.10
C ASN A 284 -12.21 21.75 4.18
N GLY A 285 -11.58 21.62 5.37
CA GLY A 285 -12.16 20.90 6.51
C GLY A 285 -12.20 19.38 6.35
N ILE A 286 -11.39 18.82 5.45
CA ILE A 286 -11.25 17.38 5.23
C ILE A 286 -9.98 16.91 5.92
N GLU A 287 -10.11 15.99 6.87
CA GLU A 287 -9.02 15.47 7.67
C GLU A 287 -8.17 14.48 6.89
N VAL A 288 -6.85 14.63 6.96
CA VAL A 288 -5.89 13.64 6.45
C VAL A 288 -5.70 12.55 7.51
N VAL A 289 -5.90 11.30 7.10
CA VAL A 289 -5.84 10.14 7.99
C VAL A 289 -4.49 9.43 7.94
N ALA A 290 -4.03 9.09 6.74
CA ALA A 290 -2.78 8.37 6.55
C ALA A 290 -2.15 8.70 5.20
N LEU A 291 -0.86 9.03 5.21
CA LEU A 291 -0.03 9.06 4.00
C LEU A 291 0.78 7.75 3.97
N HIS A 292 0.66 6.99 2.90
CA HIS A 292 1.23 5.63 2.83
C HIS A 292 1.59 5.23 1.41
N ASN A 293 2.16 4.04 1.23
CA ASN A 293 2.38 3.40 -0.07
C ASN A 293 1.58 2.10 -0.17
N HIS A 294 1.28 1.70 -1.42
CA HIS A 294 0.76 0.36 -1.71
C HIS A 294 1.89 -0.62 -2.04
N MET A 295 3.00 -0.13 -2.56
CA MET A 295 4.17 -0.87 -3.06
C MET A 295 5.46 -0.23 -2.54
N VAL A 296 6.61 -0.86 -2.82
CA VAL A 296 7.92 -0.33 -2.38
C VAL A 296 8.96 -0.25 -3.50
N HIS A 297 8.69 -0.83 -4.66
CA HIS A 297 9.59 -0.84 -5.82
C HIS A 297 8.95 -0.25 -7.09
N GLU A 298 7.91 0.54 -6.90
CA GLU A 298 7.16 1.16 -7.98
C GLU A 298 7.92 2.29 -8.65
N GLN A 299 7.64 2.46 -9.94
CA GLN A 299 8.14 3.57 -10.75
C GLN A 299 7.02 4.11 -11.66
N PRO A 300 6.80 5.45 -11.68
CA PRO A 300 7.39 6.42 -10.77
C PRO A 300 6.96 6.21 -9.32
N ARG A 301 7.62 6.87 -8.36
CA ARG A 301 7.21 6.86 -6.95
C ARG A 301 5.82 7.46 -6.82
N ILE A 302 4.92 6.72 -6.15
CA ILE A 302 3.53 7.11 -5.89
C ILE A 302 3.24 7.07 -4.40
N PHE A 303 2.44 8.01 -3.95
CA PHE A 303 1.94 8.12 -2.59
C PHE A 303 0.42 7.99 -2.60
N PHE A 304 -0.10 7.40 -1.53
CA PHE A 304 -1.53 7.25 -1.29
C PHE A 304 -1.90 7.95 0.00
N LEU A 305 -3.10 8.53 0.06
CA LEU A 305 -3.50 9.34 1.20
C LEU A 305 -4.97 9.13 1.52
N HIS A 306 -5.22 8.48 2.65
CA HIS A 306 -6.56 8.39 3.20
C HIS A 306 -7.00 9.69 3.84
N TYR A 307 -8.28 9.99 3.66
CA TYR A 307 -8.92 11.18 4.22
C TYR A 307 -10.33 10.87 4.71
N TRP A 308 -10.80 11.72 5.62
CA TRP A 308 -12.13 11.65 6.21
C TRP A 308 -12.70 13.06 6.33
N GLY A 309 -13.99 13.22 6.05
CA GLY A 309 -14.68 14.48 6.23
C GLY A 309 -16.13 14.28 6.61
N VAL A 310 -16.64 15.12 7.51
CA VAL A 310 -18.06 15.16 7.92
C VAL A 310 -18.58 16.57 7.76
N GLY A 311 -19.76 16.72 7.13
CA GLY A 311 -20.37 18.03 6.93
C GLY A 311 -21.43 18.03 5.82
N ASN A 312 -21.69 19.24 5.25
CA ASN A 312 -22.55 19.38 4.08
C ASN A 312 -21.93 18.67 2.88
N ALA A 313 -22.69 17.82 2.19
CA ALA A 313 -22.19 16.96 1.12
C ALA A 313 -21.59 17.75 -0.06
N GLU A 314 -22.21 18.87 -0.43
CA GLU A 314 -21.72 19.70 -1.54
C GLU A 314 -20.45 20.46 -1.18
N GLU A 315 -20.30 20.93 0.07
CA GLU A 315 -19.07 21.57 0.53
C GLU A 315 -17.91 20.56 0.58
N LEU A 316 -18.15 19.35 1.06
CA LEU A 316 -17.16 18.26 0.99
C LEU A 316 -16.76 17.94 -0.45
N ALA A 317 -17.73 17.90 -1.39
CA ALA A 317 -17.46 17.66 -2.79
C ALA A 317 -16.65 18.82 -3.44
N LYS A 318 -16.91 20.07 -3.07
CA LYS A 318 -16.12 21.24 -3.53
C LYS A 318 -14.66 21.14 -3.02
N GLY A 319 -14.48 20.80 -1.75
CA GLY A 319 -13.15 20.58 -1.18
C GLY A 319 -12.39 19.47 -1.88
N LEU A 320 -13.03 18.33 -2.13
CA LEU A 320 -12.44 17.24 -2.90
C LEU A 320 -12.13 17.62 -4.35
N ARG A 321 -13.01 18.38 -5.03
CA ARG A 321 -12.74 18.88 -6.37
C ARG A 321 -11.51 19.79 -6.38
N ALA A 322 -11.39 20.67 -5.39
CA ALA A 322 -10.23 21.54 -5.25
C ALA A 322 -8.93 20.72 -5.06
N ALA A 323 -8.97 19.64 -4.26
CA ALA A 323 -7.83 18.74 -4.05
C ALA A 323 -7.52 17.93 -5.33
N LEU A 324 -8.53 17.41 -6.04
CA LEU A 324 -8.35 16.74 -7.34
C LEU A 324 -7.70 17.67 -8.38
N ASN A 325 -7.98 18.97 -8.33
CA ASN A 325 -7.33 19.94 -9.20
C ASN A 325 -5.84 20.13 -8.91
N GLN A 326 -5.32 19.59 -7.81
CA GLN A 326 -3.87 19.57 -7.51
C GLN A 326 -3.17 18.37 -8.14
N THR A 327 -3.91 17.35 -8.61
CA THR A 327 -3.35 16.16 -9.27
C THR A 327 -3.36 16.31 -10.79
N GLY A 328 -2.46 15.60 -11.49
CA GLY A 328 -2.40 15.57 -12.96
C GLY A 328 -1.90 16.87 -13.61
N LYS A 329 -1.38 17.81 -12.85
CA LYS A 329 -0.75 19.01 -13.41
C LYS A 329 0.62 18.63 -13.97
N LYS A 330 0.81 18.75 -15.27
CA LYS A 330 2.16 18.69 -15.86
C LYS A 330 2.97 19.84 -15.28
N ASN A 331 4.10 19.54 -14.62
CA ASN A 331 5.01 20.56 -14.12
C ASN A 331 5.46 21.46 -15.26
N SER A 332 4.95 22.70 -15.31
CA SER A 332 5.41 23.76 -16.20
C SER A 332 6.77 24.36 -15.78
N MET A 333 7.46 23.76 -14.82
CA MET A 333 8.73 24.24 -14.28
C MET A 333 9.98 23.57 -14.89
N GLN A 334 9.93 23.04 -16.11
CA GLN A 334 11.15 22.80 -16.89
C GLN A 334 11.36 23.96 -17.88
N GLY A 335 11.77 25.14 -17.38
CA GLY A 335 11.98 26.29 -18.26
C GLY A 335 12.60 27.54 -17.63
N MET A 336 13.10 27.50 -16.40
CA MET A 336 13.98 28.58 -15.93
C MET A 336 15.43 28.13 -16.03
N GLY A 337 15.95 28.21 -17.29
CA GLY A 337 17.36 28.15 -17.54
C GLY A 337 18.06 29.26 -16.75
N MET A 338 19.07 28.89 -15.99
CA MET A 338 20.07 29.80 -15.44
C MET A 338 20.70 30.57 -16.59
N SER A 339 20.22 31.79 -16.86
CA SER A 339 20.94 32.79 -17.64
C SER A 339 22.08 33.29 -16.73
N GLY A 340 23.22 32.62 -16.81
CA GLY A 340 24.48 33.18 -16.33
C GLY A 340 24.78 34.45 -17.10
N LYS A 341 24.72 35.58 -16.45
CA LYS A 341 25.38 36.80 -16.92
C LYS A 341 26.75 36.86 -16.29
N ASP A 342 27.73 36.52 -17.13
CA ASP A 342 29.10 36.97 -16.92
C ASP A 342 29.12 38.48 -16.79
N HIS A 343 29.69 38.96 -15.70
CA HIS A 343 30.19 40.34 -15.65
C HIS A 343 31.71 40.28 -15.38
N GLN A 344 32.40 40.90 -16.28
CA GLN A 344 33.81 41.26 -16.34
C GLN A 344 34.35 41.81 -15.01
#